data_910f281609822bf51b2789655dc7576e
#
_entry.id   910f281609822bf51b2789655dc7576e
#
_cell.length_a   1.000
_cell.length_b   1.000
_cell.length_c   1.000
_cell.angle_alpha   90.00
_cell.angle_beta   90.00
_cell.angle_gamma   90.00
#
_symmetry.space_group_name_H-M   'P 1'
#
loop_
_entity.id
_entity.type
_entity.pdbx_description
1 polymer ?
#
loop_
_entity_poly.entity_id
_entity_poly.type
_entity_poly.pdbx_seq_one_letter_code
_entity_poly.pdbx_strand_id
1 'polypeptide(L)' 'MPTAINIHTLQAQASKTVRRTESGEVFEVIRYSKPVAILM' A
#
# COMPACT_ATOMS: atom_id res chain seq x y z
N MET A 1 -9.32 -9.27 -0.46
CA MET A 1 -9.57 -7.85 -0.17
C MET A 1 -8.24 -7.11 -0.05
N PRO A 2 -8.12 -5.91 -0.62
CA PRO A 2 -6.88 -5.16 -0.47
C PRO A 2 -6.67 -4.69 0.96
N THR A 3 -5.42 -4.64 1.36
CA THR A 3 -5.04 -4.12 2.67
C THR A 3 -4.87 -2.62 2.58
N ALA A 4 -5.57 -1.86 3.41
CA ALA A 4 -5.44 -0.41 3.41
C ALA A 4 -4.09 -0.03 4.06
N ILE A 5 -3.35 0.86 3.41
CA ILE A 5 -2.08 1.34 3.92
C ILE A 5 -2.02 2.86 3.79
N ASN A 6 -1.64 3.54 4.85
CA ASN A 6 -1.49 4.98 4.84
C ASN A 6 -0.25 5.37 4.04
N ILE A 7 -0.33 6.50 3.31
CA ILE A 7 0.80 6.95 2.48
C ILE A 7 2.08 7.14 3.30
N HIS A 8 1.98 7.61 4.54
CA HIS A 8 3.15 7.77 5.40
C HIS A 8 3.80 6.43 5.73
N THR A 9 2.98 5.42 6.01
CA THR A 9 3.47 4.06 6.26
C THR A 9 4.10 3.50 5.00
N LEU A 10 3.50 3.74 3.84
CA LEU A 10 4.06 3.31 2.57
C LEU A 10 5.43 3.93 2.34
N GLN A 11 5.59 5.23 2.61
CA GLN A 11 6.88 5.89 2.45
C GLN A 11 7.94 5.31 3.38
N ALA A 12 7.57 5.02 4.62
CA ALA A 12 8.49 4.47 5.60
C ALA A 12 8.87 3.02 5.31
N GLN A 13 7.99 2.26 4.67
CA GLN A 13 8.18 0.83 4.44
C GLN A 13 8.00 0.47 2.97
N ALA A 14 8.45 1.35 2.07
CA ALA A 14 8.24 1.16 0.64
C ALA A 14 8.79 -0.17 0.13
N SER A 15 10.05 -0.50 0.46
CA SER A 15 10.67 -1.73 0.00
C SER A 15 9.91 -2.96 0.48
N LYS A 16 9.50 -2.96 1.75
CA LYS A 16 8.76 -4.07 2.33
C LYS A 16 7.40 -4.22 1.66
N THR A 17 6.71 -3.12 1.42
CA THR A 17 5.40 -3.12 0.80
C THR A 17 5.48 -3.62 -0.64
N VAL A 18 6.47 -3.17 -1.41
CA VAL A 18 6.68 -3.63 -2.78
C VAL A 18 6.96 -5.13 -2.81
N ARG A 19 7.78 -5.61 -1.89
CA ARG A 19 8.09 -7.04 -1.80
C ARG A 19 6.84 -7.86 -1.55
N ARG A 20 5.97 -7.41 -0.67
CA ARG A 20 4.72 -8.10 -0.37
C ARG A 20 3.78 -8.07 -1.58
N THR A 21 3.76 -6.96 -2.30
CA THR A 21 2.98 -6.85 -3.52
C THR A 21 3.47 -7.85 -4.57
N GLU A 22 4.78 -8.04 -4.68
CA GLU A 22 5.35 -9.02 -5.60
C GLU A 22 4.92 -10.45 -5.22
N SER A 23 4.64 -10.69 -3.95
CA SER A 23 4.14 -11.97 -3.47
C SER A 23 2.65 -12.18 -3.73
N GLY A 24 1.98 -11.21 -4.33
CA GLY A 24 0.57 -11.32 -4.69
C GLY A 24 -0.37 -10.54 -3.79
N GLU A 25 0.13 -9.81 -2.81
CA GLU A 25 -0.72 -8.99 -1.96
C GLU A 25 -1.16 -7.72 -2.70
N VAL A 26 -2.35 -7.25 -2.36
CA VAL A 26 -2.90 -6.02 -2.94
C VAL A 26 -3.05 -4.99 -1.82
N PHE A 27 -2.54 -3.79 -2.06
CA PHE A 27 -2.62 -2.69 -1.10
C PHE A 27 -3.42 -1.53 -1.67
N GLU A 28 -4.29 -0.97 -0.85
CA GLU A 28 -5.00 0.26 -1.18
C GLU A 28 -4.32 1.41 -0.44
N VAL A 29 -3.70 2.33 -1.18
CA VAL A 29 -2.98 3.45 -0.57
C VAL A 29 -3.96 4.55 -0.21
N ILE A 30 -3.95 4.95 1.05
CA ILE A 30 -4.87 5.94 1.61
C ILE A 30 -4.10 7.22 1.93
N ARG A 31 -4.66 8.35 1.50
CA ARG A 31 -4.14 9.68 1.83
C ARG A 31 -5.30 10.56 2.23
N TYR A 32 -5.20 11.18 3.42
CA TYR A 32 -6.27 12.02 3.97
C TYR A 32 -7.62 11.31 3.95
N SER A 33 -7.62 10.06 4.40
CA SER A 33 -8.82 9.21 4.47
C SER A 33 -9.46 8.93 3.12
N LYS A 34 -8.72 9.14 2.02
CA LYS A 34 -9.22 8.87 0.66
C LYS A 34 -8.27 7.92 -0.06
N PRO A 35 -8.80 6.91 -0.76
CA PRO A 35 -7.96 6.03 -1.56
C PRO A 35 -7.40 6.82 -2.76
N VAL A 36 -6.09 6.75 -2.96
CA VAL A 36 -5.43 7.46 -4.05
C VAL A 36 -4.76 6.54 -5.05
N ALA A 37 -4.47 5.29 -4.68
CA ALA A 37 -3.81 4.34 -5.57
C ALA A 37 -4.04 2.92 -5.09
N ILE A 38 -3.81 1.99 -6.01
CA ILE A 38 -3.83 0.55 -5.71
C ILE A 38 -2.50 -0.04 -6.15
N LEU A 39 -1.86 -0.79 -5.27
CA LEU A 39 -0.65 -1.54 -5.58
C LEU A 39 -1.01 -3.01 -5.77
N MET A 40 -0.64 -3.54 -6.93
CA MET A 40 -0.92 -4.95 -7.27
C MET A 40 0.31 -5.59 -7.88
#